data_0090f4a9787e84d9bb6b4515e4ba5872
#
_entry.id   0090f4a9787e84d9bb6b4515e4ba5872
#
_cell.length_a   1.000
_cell.length_b   1.000
_cell.length_c   1.000
_cell.angle_alpha   90.00
_cell.angle_beta   90.00
_cell.angle_gamma   90.00
#
_symmetry.space_group_name_H-M   'P 1'
#
loop_
_entity.id
_entity.type
_entity.pdbx_description
1 polymer ?
#
loop_
_entity_poly.entity_id
_entity_poly.type
_entity_poly.pdbx_seq_one_letter_code
_entity_poly.pdbx_strand_id
1 'polypeptide(L)'
;MAGLTRRAVIAASVAAALSLAACGGGKQPSGPGGGASAAKTGFSAWALTGGAETTMKNSFATWTKENSSAPASVEFIANDAYKEKIRTAVGSGNAPTLIWSWAGGSLQDYVKNKNVVDLTDSTKELQSRLVPSILDTGKVDGKVYAVPNNNAQPVLMYYNLDVLKKAGISTPPKTYAELLDAVSKLKAAGVDTPISLAGQSLWPELMWIEYLLDRQAGTEVFDRILKGDKSAWSDPGMLEAMGKVQELVKAGAFGDKFGSVVADSNADAALLHTGKSAMLLQGAWVYGTFLTDAPDFVKSGKLGWGPFPTIEGGKGDPSNVYGNPANFWSVSAAASPEQQKAAIDYLNKAMFNESYVTDLVKDGMVPVTNDAAPKFKGSDQEKFLTYAYDMTANAKNFQLSWDQSLSAAQSQALLNNLGQLFLGRQTPEGYAKAMQAVQ
;
A
#
# COMPACT_ATOMS: atom_id res chain seq x y z
N MET A 1 -27.16 -34.13 55.54
CA MET A 1 -26.07 -34.97 56.06
C MET A 1 -24.83 -34.51 55.31
N ALA A 2 -24.06 -33.69 55.98
CA ALA A 2 -22.75 -33.95 56.61
C ALA A 2 -21.67 -34.24 55.52
N GLY A 3 -20.55 -33.58 55.49
CA GLY A 3 -19.86 -32.63 56.33
C GLY A 3 -18.54 -32.22 55.66
N LEU A 4 -18.18 -31.01 55.82
CA LEU A 4 -16.92 -30.39 56.24
C LEU A 4 -15.64 -31.25 56.40
N THR A 5 -14.51 -30.71 55.89
CA THR A 5 -13.32 -30.25 56.68
C THR A 5 -12.22 -29.75 55.71
N ARG A 6 -11.81 -28.56 55.72
CA ARG A 6 -10.76 -27.71 56.30
C ARG A 6 -9.46 -28.37 56.77
N ARG A 7 -8.30 -27.80 56.24
CA ARG A 7 -7.05 -27.40 56.96
C ARG A 7 -6.00 -27.09 55.88
N ALA A 8 -5.52 -25.94 55.64
CA ALA A 8 -4.70 -24.88 56.25
C ALA A 8 -3.41 -25.35 56.96
N VAL A 9 -2.33 -24.56 56.71
CA VAL A 9 -1.08 -24.45 57.52
C VAL A 9 0.18 -24.81 56.68
N ILE A 10 1.28 -24.09 56.55
CA ILE A 10 1.93 -22.92 57.18
C ILE A 10 3.10 -22.47 56.29
N ALA A 11 3.44 -21.19 56.38
CA ALA A 11 4.65 -20.57 55.85
C ALA A 11 5.93 -20.96 56.65
N ALA A 12 7.08 -20.95 56.00
CA ALA A 12 8.36 -20.74 56.71
C ALA A 12 9.35 -19.98 55.78
N SER A 13 9.66 -18.80 56.23
CA SER A 13 10.77 -17.94 55.77
C SER A 13 12.07 -18.38 56.38
N VAL A 14 13.17 -18.41 55.61
CA VAL A 14 14.52 -18.23 56.18
C VAL A 14 15.35 -17.42 55.21
N ALA A 15 15.87 -16.31 55.70
CA ALA A 15 16.91 -15.46 55.09
C ALA A 15 18.30 -15.84 55.68
N ALA A 16 19.35 -15.86 54.86
CA ALA A 16 20.73 -15.58 55.24
C ALA A 16 21.59 -15.56 53.96
N ALA A 17 22.10 -14.45 53.56
CA ALA A 17 23.38 -13.77 53.78
C ALA A 17 24.57 -14.32 52.95
N LEU A 18 25.01 -13.48 52.01
CA LEU A 18 26.37 -13.10 51.60
C LEU A 18 27.53 -14.12 51.62
N SER A 19 28.13 -14.36 50.43
CA SER A 19 29.60 -14.30 50.29
C SER A 19 30.00 -14.06 48.81
N LEU A 20 30.90 -13.09 48.62
CA LEU A 20 31.66 -12.82 47.40
C LEU A 20 32.67 -13.92 47.08
N ALA A 21 32.83 -14.24 45.79
CA ALA A 21 34.15 -14.41 45.16
C ALA A 21 34.01 -14.73 43.66
N ALA A 22 34.54 -13.89 42.86
CA ALA A 22 35.44 -13.89 41.73
C ALA A 22 35.44 -15.02 40.68
N CYS A 23 35.43 -14.58 39.41
CA CYS A 23 36.08 -15.13 38.20
C CYS A 23 35.61 -16.47 37.66
N GLY A 24 35.00 -16.43 36.50
CA GLY A 24 34.85 -17.60 35.60
C GLY A 24 33.99 -17.25 34.42
N GLY A 25 34.58 -17.00 33.26
CA GLY A 25 33.89 -16.71 32.00
C GLY A 25 32.97 -17.85 31.56
N GLY A 26 31.68 -17.59 31.55
CA GLY A 26 30.66 -18.47 31.00
C GLY A 26 29.83 -17.69 29.99
N LYS A 27 29.90 -18.12 28.73
CA LYS A 27 29.03 -17.60 27.68
C LYS A 27 27.56 -17.82 28.04
N GLN A 28 26.83 -16.72 28.18
CA GLN A 28 25.39 -16.74 28.36
C GLN A 28 24.72 -16.90 26.97
N PRO A 29 23.72 -17.78 26.81
CA PRO A 29 23.00 -17.87 25.54
C PRO A 29 22.14 -16.60 25.39
N SER A 30 22.44 -15.85 24.35
CA SER A 30 21.63 -14.71 23.93
C SER A 30 20.26 -15.19 23.45
N GLY A 31 19.18 -14.76 24.09
CA GLY A 31 17.82 -14.92 23.62
C GLY A 31 17.58 -14.20 22.28
N PRO A 32 16.49 -14.55 21.53
CA PRO A 32 16.20 -13.98 20.21
C PRO A 32 15.68 -12.57 20.36
N GLY A 33 16.57 -11.61 20.37
CA GLY A 33 16.33 -10.17 20.40
C GLY A 33 17.45 -9.42 19.70
N GLY A 34 17.89 -9.97 18.55
CA GLY A 34 18.91 -9.34 17.73
C GLY A 34 18.29 -8.35 16.75
N GLY A 35 18.19 -7.10 17.12
CA GLY A 35 18.26 -6.04 16.13
C GLY A 35 19.56 -6.25 15.35
N ALA A 36 19.49 -6.51 14.04
CA ALA A 36 20.66 -6.64 13.19
C ALA A 36 21.48 -5.35 13.32
N SER A 37 22.58 -5.40 14.05
CA SER A 37 23.57 -4.33 14.05
C SER A 37 24.12 -4.27 12.63
N ALA A 38 23.69 -3.26 11.86
CA ALA A 38 24.23 -3.00 10.53
C ALA A 38 25.75 -2.90 10.64
N ALA A 39 26.47 -3.56 9.73
CA ALA A 39 27.91 -3.42 9.64
C ALA A 39 28.27 -1.93 9.61
N LYS A 40 29.35 -1.52 10.25
CA LYS A 40 29.74 -0.09 10.38
C LYS A 40 29.84 0.66 9.04
N THR A 41 30.03 -0.06 7.93
CA THR A 41 30.18 0.47 6.57
C THR A 41 29.00 0.19 5.65
N GLY A 42 28.11 -0.75 5.98
CA GLY A 42 26.92 -1.11 5.23
C GLY A 42 25.71 -0.28 5.62
N PHE A 43 24.56 -0.56 4.99
CA PHE A 43 23.29 0.07 5.32
C PHE A 43 22.16 -0.95 5.49
N SER A 44 21.13 -0.55 6.20
CA SER A 44 19.92 -1.35 6.41
C SER A 44 18.73 -0.77 5.65
N ALA A 45 17.81 -1.63 5.24
CA ALA A 45 16.56 -1.24 4.61
C ALA A 45 15.40 -2.07 5.16
N TRP A 46 14.22 -1.46 5.29
CA TRP A 46 12.96 -2.18 5.46
C TRP A 46 12.09 -1.92 4.25
N ALA A 47 11.68 -3.00 3.58
CA ALA A 47 10.87 -2.99 2.37
C ALA A 47 9.53 -3.71 2.61
N LEU A 48 8.57 -3.53 1.71
CA LEU A 48 7.32 -4.28 1.76
C LEU A 48 7.45 -5.64 1.08
N THR A 49 6.73 -6.63 1.61
CA THR A 49 6.48 -7.90 0.92
C THR A 49 5.55 -7.71 -0.27
N GLY A 50 5.61 -8.62 -1.24
CA GLY A 50 4.78 -8.59 -2.44
C GLY A 50 5.22 -7.56 -3.48
N GLY A 51 4.42 -7.36 -4.52
CA GLY A 51 4.74 -6.42 -5.59
C GLY A 51 6.14 -6.65 -6.18
N ALA A 52 7.00 -5.63 -6.09
CA ALA A 52 8.37 -5.66 -6.60
C ALA A 52 9.39 -6.34 -5.65
N GLU A 53 8.95 -7.17 -4.71
CA GLU A 53 9.81 -7.80 -3.70
C GLU A 53 10.96 -8.61 -4.34
N THR A 54 10.68 -9.41 -5.37
CA THR A 54 11.68 -10.23 -6.06
C THR A 54 12.74 -9.35 -6.72
N THR A 55 12.33 -8.32 -7.45
CA THR A 55 13.23 -7.32 -8.04
C THR A 55 14.13 -6.68 -7.00
N MET A 56 13.57 -6.28 -5.84
CA MET A 56 14.35 -5.66 -4.75
C MET A 56 15.32 -6.64 -4.11
N LYS A 57 14.90 -7.88 -3.84
CA LYS A 57 15.79 -8.93 -3.33
C LYS A 57 17.01 -9.13 -4.22
N ASN A 58 16.78 -9.23 -5.53
CA ASN A 58 17.84 -9.38 -6.52
C ASN A 58 18.80 -8.19 -6.50
N SER A 59 18.25 -6.98 -6.48
CA SER A 59 19.02 -5.73 -6.47
C SER A 59 19.92 -5.62 -5.22
N PHE A 60 19.37 -5.84 -4.02
CA PHE A 60 20.14 -5.80 -2.77
C PHE A 60 21.19 -6.92 -2.70
N ALA A 61 20.87 -8.12 -3.19
CA ALA A 61 21.82 -9.23 -3.23
C ALA A 61 22.98 -8.94 -4.20
N THR A 62 22.69 -8.43 -5.40
CA THR A 62 23.70 -8.03 -6.37
C THR A 62 24.58 -6.92 -5.82
N TRP A 63 23.99 -5.87 -5.24
CA TRP A 63 24.74 -4.80 -4.58
C TRP A 63 25.70 -5.32 -3.53
N THR A 64 25.22 -6.16 -2.62
CA THR A 64 26.02 -6.73 -1.52
C THR A 64 27.18 -7.57 -2.02
N LYS A 65 26.98 -8.35 -3.12
CA LYS A 65 28.04 -9.13 -3.77
C LYS A 65 29.12 -8.25 -4.38
N GLU A 66 28.72 -7.17 -5.05
CA GLU A 66 29.63 -6.27 -5.77
C GLU A 66 30.28 -5.23 -4.86
N ASN A 67 29.65 -4.91 -3.71
CA ASN A 67 30.09 -3.87 -2.77
C ASN A 67 30.28 -4.44 -1.36
N SER A 68 31.19 -5.41 -1.22
CA SER A 68 31.42 -6.12 0.04
C SER A 68 31.88 -5.21 1.22
N SER A 69 32.45 -4.05 0.92
CA SER A 69 32.79 -3.02 1.93
C SER A 69 31.60 -2.19 2.41
N ALA A 70 30.50 -2.19 1.65
CA ALA A 70 29.27 -1.46 1.97
C ALA A 70 28.02 -2.34 1.69
N PRO A 71 27.88 -3.50 2.36
CA PRO A 71 26.79 -4.45 2.10
C PRO A 71 25.43 -3.84 2.51
N ALA A 72 24.36 -4.29 1.85
CA ALA A 72 23.00 -3.99 2.21
C ALA A 72 22.39 -5.13 3.06
N SER A 73 21.63 -4.76 4.09
CA SER A 73 20.78 -5.67 4.87
C SER A 73 19.34 -5.24 4.70
N VAL A 74 18.49 -6.11 4.14
CA VAL A 74 17.08 -5.81 3.90
C VAL A 74 16.16 -6.75 4.66
N GLU A 75 15.14 -6.20 5.32
CA GLU A 75 14.02 -6.92 5.93
C GLU A 75 12.74 -6.62 5.13
N PHE A 76 12.00 -7.67 4.74
CA PHE A 76 10.71 -7.53 4.07
C PHE A 76 9.58 -7.74 5.06
N ILE A 77 8.63 -6.81 5.10
CA ILE A 77 7.58 -6.73 6.11
C ILE A 77 6.25 -6.51 5.40
N ALA A 78 5.19 -7.18 5.84
CA ALA A 78 3.85 -6.96 5.33
C ALA A 78 3.38 -5.52 5.58
N ASN A 79 2.61 -4.95 4.65
CA ASN A 79 2.30 -3.51 4.60
C ASN A 79 1.69 -2.97 5.89
N ASP A 80 0.68 -3.65 6.44
CA ASP A 80 -0.02 -3.15 7.63
C ASP A 80 0.91 -3.21 8.87
N ALA A 81 1.68 -4.28 9.02
CA ALA A 81 2.68 -4.42 10.07
C ALA A 81 3.84 -3.40 9.90
N TYR A 82 4.23 -3.11 8.65
CA TYR A 82 5.26 -2.12 8.35
C TYR A 82 4.87 -0.72 8.82
N LYS A 83 3.65 -0.28 8.53
CA LYS A 83 3.14 1.05 8.91
C LYS A 83 3.28 1.30 10.42
N GLU A 84 2.94 0.31 11.24
CA GLU A 84 3.08 0.40 12.71
C GLU A 84 4.55 0.38 13.15
N LYS A 85 5.33 -0.53 12.57
CA LYS A 85 6.75 -0.70 12.92
C LYS A 85 7.57 0.54 12.56
N ILE A 86 7.40 1.09 11.34
CA ILE A 86 8.19 2.24 10.88
C ILE A 86 7.88 3.51 11.65
N ARG A 87 6.61 3.75 11.98
CA ARG A 87 6.19 4.89 12.80
C ARG A 87 6.90 4.90 14.14
N THR A 88 6.93 3.75 14.82
CA THR A 88 7.62 3.57 16.10
C THR A 88 9.13 3.75 15.96
N ALA A 89 9.73 3.15 14.92
CA ALA A 89 11.17 3.20 14.71
C ALA A 89 11.67 4.61 14.37
N VAL A 90 10.96 5.34 13.51
CA VAL A 90 11.29 6.74 13.18
C VAL A 90 11.15 7.62 14.42
N GLY A 91 10.06 7.48 15.18
CA GLY A 91 9.83 8.27 16.39
C GLY A 91 10.87 8.04 17.50
N SER A 92 11.47 6.85 17.56
CA SER A 92 12.53 6.49 18.54
C SER A 92 13.96 6.66 18.03
N GLY A 93 14.16 7.09 16.77
CA GLY A 93 15.48 7.21 16.14
C GLY A 93 16.14 5.88 15.77
N ASN A 94 15.37 4.77 15.73
CA ASN A 94 15.84 3.43 15.42
C ASN A 94 15.41 2.93 14.03
N ALA A 95 15.05 3.84 13.13
CA ALA A 95 14.68 3.49 11.77
C ALA A 95 15.86 2.90 10.98
N PRO A 96 15.60 2.01 9.99
CA PRO A 96 16.64 1.57 9.07
C PRO A 96 17.22 2.74 8.28
N THR A 97 18.38 2.56 7.67
CA THR A 97 19.02 3.59 6.85
C THR A 97 18.15 4.01 5.68
N LEU A 98 17.59 3.01 4.94
CA LEU A 98 16.56 3.23 3.91
C LEU A 98 15.18 2.94 4.50
N ILE A 99 14.37 3.97 4.56
CA ILE A 99 12.98 3.93 5.01
C ILE A 99 12.11 3.81 3.77
N TRP A 100 11.31 2.74 3.68
CA TRP A 100 10.22 2.71 2.72
C TRP A 100 9.20 3.76 3.10
N SER A 101 9.00 4.70 2.23
CA SER A 101 8.12 5.83 2.47
C SER A 101 7.11 6.01 1.33
N TRP A 102 6.14 6.85 1.60
CA TRP A 102 5.16 7.29 0.64
C TRP A 102 5.29 8.80 0.46
N ALA A 103 4.69 9.32 -0.60
CA ALA A 103 4.58 10.77 -0.82
C ALA A 103 3.55 11.42 0.13
N GLY A 104 3.32 12.73 -0.01
CA GLY A 104 2.24 13.44 0.66
C GLY A 104 2.49 13.74 2.14
N GLY A 105 1.43 13.66 2.96
CA GLY A 105 1.45 14.11 4.35
C GLY A 105 2.46 13.38 5.23
N SER A 106 2.62 12.07 5.06
CA SER A 106 3.60 11.29 5.84
C SER A 106 5.05 11.71 5.55
N LEU A 107 5.37 12.01 4.29
CA LEU A 107 6.70 12.54 3.93
C LEU A 107 6.90 13.94 4.50
N GLN A 108 5.88 14.80 4.44
CA GLN A 108 5.93 16.14 5.04
C GLN A 108 6.20 16.07 6.55
N ASP A 109 5.56 15.13 7.26
CA ASP A 109 5.80 14.91 8.69
C ASP A 109 7.25 14.48 8.97
N TYR A 110 7.83 13.58 8.16
CA TYR A 110 9.24 13.20 8.29
C TYR A 110 10.18 14.38 8.07
N VAL A 111 9.91 15.22 7.07
CA VAL A 111 10.72 16.42 6.78
C VAL A 111 10.60 17.45 7.90
N LYS A 112 9.38 17.76 8.34
CA LYS A 112 9.11 18.71 9.44
C LYS A 112 9.82 18.31 10.73
N ASN A 113 9.85 17.01 11.02
CA ASN A 113 10.50 16.47 12.21
C ASN A 113 12.00 16.17 12.00
N LYS A 114 12.57 16.49 10.83
CA LYS A 114 13.98 16.25 10.47
C LYS A 114 14.40 14.77 10.61
N ASN A 115 13.48 13.85 10.30
CA ASN A 115 13.72 12.41 10.36
C ASN A 115 14.45 11.88 9.13
N VAL A 116 14.42 12.61 8.01
CA VAL A 116 15.00 12.22 6.72
C VAL A 116 15.92 13.30 6.18
N VAL A 117 16.92 12.90 5.39
CA VAL A 117 17.91 13.81 4.81
C VAL A 117 17.47 14.37 3.46
N ASP A 118 17.96 15.57 3.13
CA ASP A 118 17.80 16.17 1.80
C ASP A 118 18.64 15.40 0.77
N LEU A 119 17.98 14.86 -0.25
CA LEU A 119 18.57 14.05 -1.32
C LEU A 119 18.76 14.82 -2.64
N THR A 120 18.43 16.10 -2.68
CA THR A 120 18.37 16.92 -3.90
C THR A 120 19.65 16.84 -4.72
N ASP A 121 20.80 17.03 -4.07
CA ASP A 121 22.09 17.04 -4.77
C ASP A 121 22.74 15.67 -4.82
N SER A 122 22.46 14.82 -3.84
CA SER A 122 23.16 13.54 -3.66
C SER A 122 22.62 12.41 -4.54
N THR A 123 21.40 12.55 -5.11
CA THR A 123 20.76 11.52 -5.96
C THR A 123 20.50 11.96 -7.40
N LYS A 124 21.22 12.96 -7.90
CA LYS A 124 21.05 13.50 -9.27
C LYS A 124 21.17 12.45 -10.37
N GLU A 125 22.03 11.47 -10.21
CA GLU A 125 22.20 10.39 -11.18
C GLU A 125 20.93 9.53 -11.26
N LEU A 126 20.34 9.15 -10.15
CA LEU A 126 19.05 8.46 -10.12
C LEU A 126 17.92 9.35 -10.67
N GLN A 127 17.84 10.60 -10.22
CA GLN A 127 16.78 11.53 -10.63
C GLN A 127 16.72 11.72 -12.16
N SER A 128 17.86 11.70 -12.87
CA SER A 128 17.92 11.85 -14.32
C SER A 128 17.23 10.72 -15.10
N ARG A 129 17.05 9.56 -14.49
CA ARG A 129 16.39 8.39 -15.08
C ARG A 129 14.88 8.36 -14.87
N LEU A 130 14.37 9.12 -13.90
CA LEU A 130 12.99 9.04 -13.44
C LEU A 130 12.06 9.99 -14.18
N VAL A 131 10.78 9.62 -14.27
CA VAL A 131 9.73 10.51 -14.77
C VAL A 131 9.61 11.73 -13.86
N PRO A 132 9.79 12.97 -14.36
CA PRO A 132 9.85 14.16 -13.51
C PRO A 132 8.59 14.37 -12.63
N SER A 133 7.39 14.15 -13.17
CA SER A 133 6.14 14.32 -12.42
C SER A 133 6.01 13.35 -11.25
N ILE A 134 6.57 12.14 -11.37
CA ILE A 134 6.60 11.14 -10.30
C ILE A 134 7.65 11.52 -9.25
N LEU A 135 8.85 11.93 -9.69
CA LEU A 135 9.90 12.42 -8.79
C LEU A 135 9.42 13.64 -7.98
N ASP A 136 8.63 14.52 -8.59
CA ASP A 136 8.12 15.73 -7.93
C ASP A 136 7.24 15.42 -6.73
N THR A 137 6.58 14.26 -6.70
CA THR A 137 5.80 13.84 -5.53
C THR A 137 6.66 13.47 -4.31
N GLY A 138 7.94 13.18 -4.51
CA GLY A 138 8.94 12.98 -3.45
C GLY A 138 9.60 14.26 -2.92
N LYS A 139 9.11 15.43 -3.37
CA LYS A 139 9.62 16.74 -2.95
C LYS A 139 8.77 17.35 -1.84
N VAL A 140 9.43 18.05 -0.93
CA VAL A 140 8.82 18.94 0.05
C VAL A 140 9.56 20.28 -0.04
N ASP A 141 8.83 21.39 -0.19
CA ASP A 141 9.38 22.74 -0.35
C ASP A 141 10.46 22.82 -1.46
N GLY A 142 10.23 22.12 -2.57
CA GLY A 142 11.11 22.10 -3.75
C GLY A 142 12.36 21.23 -3.63
N LYS A 143 12.58 20.56 -2.49
CA LYS A 143 13.72 19.67 -2.25
C LYS A 143 13.31 18.21 -2.25
N VAL A 144 14.16 17.33 -2.78
CA VAL A 144 13.93 15.88 -2.82
C VAL A 144 14.27 15.27 -1.47
N TYR A 145 13.28 14.64 -0.82
CA TYR A 145 13.46 13.90 0.44
C TYR A 145 13.11 12.42 0.29
N ALA A 146 12.50 12.07 -0.83
CA ALA A 146 12.20 10.69 -1.17
C ALA A 146 12.38 10.48 -2.68
N VAL A 147 12.95 9.35 -3.07
CA VAL A 147 13.11 8.96 -4.47
C VAL A 147 12.25 7.71 -4.76
N PRO A 148 11.58 7.62 -5.91
CA PRO A 148 10.83 6.42 -6.29
C PRO A 148 11.67 5.16 -6.17
N ASN A 149 11.04 4.06 -5.73
CA ASN A 149 11.73 2.79 -5.54
C ASN A 149 11.15 1.62 -6.35
N ASN A 150 9.98 1.77 -6.93
CA ASN A 150 9.35 0.71 -7.70
C ASN A 150 8.51 1.25 -8.88
N ASN A 151 7.28 0.76 -9.03
CA ASN A 151 6.41 0.98 -10.18
C ASN A 151 5.35 2.04 -9.95
N ALA A 152 4.79 2.58 -11.02
CA ALA A 152 3.53 3.31 -10.99
C ALA A 152 2.39 2.36 -10.59
N GLN A 153 1.49 2.84 -9.73
CA GLN A 153 0.49 2.02 -9.06
C GLN A 153 -0.92 2.63 -9.19
N PRO A 154 -1.45 2.77 -10.42
CA PRO A 154 -2.84 3.15 -10.60
C PRO A 154 -3.76 2.08 -10.01
N VAL A 155 -4.86 2.51 -9.39
CA VAL A 155 -5.94 1.61 -8.94
C VAL A 155 -6.89 1.37 -10.11
N LEU A 156 -7.24 0.11 -10.35
CA LEU A 156 -8.08 -0.31 -11.46
C LEU A 156 -8.98 -1.49 -11.08
N MET A 157 -9.99 -1.76 -11.88
CA MET A 157 -10.84 -2.93 -11.73
C MET A 157 -10.21 -4.15 -12.36
N TYR A 158 -10.17 -5.24 -11.62
CA TYR A 158 -9.85 -6.58 -12.11
C TYR A 158 -11.10 -7.45 -12.19
N TYR A 159 -11.11 -8.38 -13.14
CA TYR A 159 -12.25 -9.22 -13.43
C TYR A 159 -11.86 -10.68 -13.61
N ASN A 160 -12.66 -11.59 -13.05
CA ASN A 160 -12.67 -13.00 -13.45
C ASN A 160 -13.70 -13.17 -14.57
N LEU A 161 -13.23 -13.18 -15.82
CA LEU A 161 -14.09 -13.22 -17.00
C LEU A 161 -14.93 -14.49 -17.09
N ASP A 162 -14.46 -15.63 -16.56
CA ASP A 162 -15.22 -16.88 -16.53
C ASP A 162 -16.42 -16.78 -15.56
N VAL A 163 -16.22 -16.15 -14.39
CA VAL A 163 -17.29 -15.96 -13.40
C VAL A 163 -18.35 -14.98 -13.93
N LEU A 164 -17.92 -13.87 -14.54
CA LEU A 164 -18.84 -12.93 -15.20
C LEU A 164 -19.66 -13.64 -16.28
N LYS A 165 -19.01 -14.40 -17.16
CA LYS A 165 -19.67 -15.14 -18.25
C LYS A 165 -20.70 -16.14 -17.72
N LYS A 166 -20.38 -16.88 -16.65
CA LYS A 166 -21.30 -17.84 -16.02
C LYS A 166 -22.55 -17.16 -15.45
N ALA A 167 -22.45 -15.91 -15.02
CA ALA A 167 -23.57 -15.08 -14.57
C ALA A 167 -24.30 -14.35 -15.71
N GLY A 168 -23.99 -14.66 -16.99
CA GLY A 168 -24.60 -14.04 -18.15
C GLY A 168 -24.10 -12.61 -18.44
N ILE A 169 -22.96 -12.22 -17.87
CA ILE A 169 -22.35 -10.91 -18.06
C ILE A 169 -21.25 -11.04 -19.12
N SER A 170 -21.51 -10.55 -20.33
CA SER A 170 -20.60 -10.68 -21.48
C SER A 170 -19.47 -9.65 -21.49
N THR A 171 -19.67 -8.50 -20.87
CA THR A 171 -18.68 -7.41 -20.78
C THR A 171 -18.64 -6.88 -19.36
N PRO A 172 -17.44 -6.52 -18.83
CA PRO A 172 -17.34 -5.84 -17.55
C PRO A 172 -18.17 -4.56 -17.49
N PRO A 173 -18.71 -4.19 -16.30
CA PRO A 173 -19.53 -3.00 -16.13
C PRO A 173 -18.73 -1.72 -16.39
N LYS A 174 -19.33 -0.79 -17.14
CA LYS A 174 -18.73 0.51 -17.50
C LYS A 174 -19.32 1.68 -16.72
N THR A 175 -20.52 1.50 -16.18
CA THR A 175 -21.21 2.51 -15.37
C THR A 175 -21.54 1.93 -13.99
N TYR A 176 -21.80 2.82 -13.03
CA TYR A 176 -22.21 2.43 -11.68
C TYR A 176 -23.53 1.62 -11.68
N ALA A 177 -24.46 2.01 -12.55
CA ALA A 177 -25.71 1.25 -12.71
C ALA A 177 -25.47 -0.16 -13.25
N GLU A 178 -24.57 -0.33 -14.24
CA GLU A 178 -24.16 -1.64 -14.73
C GLU A 178 -23.41 -2.46 -13.66
N LEU A 179 -22.66 -1.79 -12.77
CA LEU A 179 -21.98 -2.45 -11.65
C LEU A 179 -22.99 -3.04 -10.66
N LEU A 180 -24.04 -2.30 -10.32
CA LEU A 180 -25.15 -2.79 -9.47
C LEU A 180 -25.92 -3.93 -10.12
N ASP A 181 -26.21 -3.84 -11.43
CA ASP A 181 -26.84 -4.93 -12.21
C ASP A 181 -25.95 -6.17 -12.22
N ALA A 182 -24.63 -5.99 -12.43
CA ALA A 182 -23.68 -7.11 -12.38
C ALA A 182 -23.65 -7.78 -10.99
N VAL A 183 -23.68 -7.00 -9.89
CA VAL A 183 -23.78 -7.54 -8.52
C VAL A 183 -25.05 -8.37 -8.36
N SER A 184 -26.21 -7.86 -8.84
CA SER A 184 -27.49 -8.58 -8.78
C SER A 184 -27.45 -9.91 -9.55
N LYS A 185 -26.93 -9.90 -10.79
CA LYS A 185 -26.77 -11.10 -11.62
C LYS A 185 -25.83 -12.13 -11.00
N LEU A 186 -24.71 -11.69 -10.44
CA LEU A 186 -23.74 -12.56 -9.76
C LEU A 186 -24.36 -13.21 -8.52
N LYS A 187 -25.09 -12.45 -7.70
CA LYS A 187 -25.84 -13.00 -6.55
C LYS A 187 -26.86 -14.04 -6.99
N ALA A 188 -27.63 -13.75 -8.04
CA ALA A 188 -28.61 -14.70 -8.60
C ALA A 188 -27.95 -15.98 -9.16
N ALA A 189 -26.70 -15.88 -9.65
CA ALA A 189 -25.88 -17.01 -10.10
C ALA A 189 -25.18 -17.77 -8.96
N GLY A 190 -25.40 -17.39 -7.69
CA GLY A 190 -24.84 -18.07 -6.52
C GLY A 190 -23.41 -17.61 -6.14
N VAL A 191 -22.97 -16.44 -6.62
CA VAL A 191 -21.71 -15.85 -6.22
C VAL A 191 -21.94 -15.03 -4.94
N ASP A 192 -21.52 -15.56 -3.79
CA ASP A 192 -21.75 -14.92 -2.48
C ASP A 192 -21.02 -13.60 -2.33
N THR A 193 -19.87 -13.46 -2.95
CA THR A 193 -19.00 -12.28 -2.90
C THR A 193 -18.76 -11.75 -4.32
N PRO A 194 -19.71 -11.02 -4.94
CA PRO A 194 -19.56 -10.49 -6.30
C PRO A 194 -18.28 -9.69 -6.53
N ILE A 195 -17.91 -8.86 -5.53
CA ILE A 195 -16.72 -8.01 -5.54
C ILE A 195 -15.88 -8.39 -4.33
N SER A 196 -14.63 -8.76 -4.55
CA SER A 196 -13.68 -8.99 -3.47
C SER A 196 -13.26 -7.68 -2.82
N LEU A 197 -13.20 -7.65 -1.48
CA LEU A 197 -12.78 -6.49 -0.70
C LEU A 197 -12.06 -6.94 0.57
N ALA A 198 -10.84 -6.46 0.78
CA ALA A 198 -10.08 -6.71 2.00
C ALA A 198 -10.40 -5.65 3.08
N GLY A 199 -11.60 -5.74 3.66
CA GLY A 199 -12.11 -4.76 4.62
C GLY A 199 -11.39 -4.77 5.98
N GLN A 200 -10.72 -5.86 6.36
CA GLN A 200 -9.93 -5.87 7.60
C GLN A 200 -8.71 -4.92 7.52
N SER A 201 -8.14 -4.76 6.33
CA SER A 201 -7.01 -3.86 6.11
C SER A 201 -7.41 -2.39 5.97
N LEU A 202 -8.69 -2.07 5.86
CA LEU A 202 -9.32 -0.74 5.74
C LEU A 202 -8.94 0.04 4.47
N TRP A 203 -7.65 0.14 4.12
CA TRP A 203 -7.21 0.93 2.97
C TRP A 203 -7.78 0.46 1.61
N PRO A 204 -8.16 -0.81 1.36
CA PRO A 204 -8.87 -1.16 0.13
C PRO A 204 -10.29 -0.58 0.05
N GLU A 205 -10.93 -0.30 1.19
CA GLU A 205 -12.22 0.39 1.24
C GLU A 205 -12.10 1.85 0.74
N LEU A 206 -10.95 2.48 0.99
CA LEU A 206 -10.66 3.85 0.59
C LEU A 206 -10.70 4.04 -0.93
N MET A 207 -10.22 3.08 -1.70
CA MET A 207 -10.23 3.13 -3.16
C MET A 207 -11.63 3.33 -3.75
N TRP A 208 -12.65 2.79 -3.08
CA TRP A 208 -14.04 2.94 -3.50
C TRP A 208 -14.54 4.35 -3.32
N ILE A 209 -14.31 4.96 -2.15
CA ILE A 209 -14.78 6.33 -1.90
C ILE A 209 -14.00 7.35 -2.73
N GLU A 210 -12.71 7.15 -2.96
CA GLU A 210 -11.87 7.98 -3.83
C GLU A 210 -12.47 8.08 -5.23
N TYR A 211 -12.74 6.93 -5.86
CA TYR A 211 -13.32 6.90 -7.19
C TYR A 211 -14.78 7.35 -7.22
N LEU A 212 -15.59 6.95 -6.25
CA LEU A 212 -17.00 7.35 -6.21
C LEU A 212 -17.15 8.86 -6.03
N LEU A 213 -16.33 9.48 -5.17
CA LEU A 213 -16.34 10.95 -5.04
C LEU A 213 -15.91 11.63 -6.33
N ASP A 214 -14.80 11.20 -6.95
CA ASP A 214 -14.36 11.78 -8.21
C ASP A 214 -15.44 11.66 -9.27
N ARG A 215 -15.95 10.46 -9.52
CA ARG A 215 -16.98 10.23 -10.54
C ARG A 215 -18.26 11.03 -10.28
N GLN A 216 -18.63 11.23 -9.00
CA GLN A 216 -19.81 11.97 -8.60
C GLN A 216 -19.62 13.49 -8.67
N ALA A 217 -18.54 14.02 -8.10
CA ALA A 217 -18.36 15.44 -7.83
C ALA A 217 -17.11 16.07 -8.48
N GLY A 218 -16.21 15.28 -9.06
CA GLY A 218 -14.91 15.73 -9.56
C GLY A 218 -13.87 15.86 -8.46
N THR A 219 -12.72 16.43 -8.78
CA THR A 219 -11.56 16.51 -7.87
C THR A 219 -11.69 17.61 -6.81
N GLU A 220 -12.51 18.62 -7.06
CA GLU A 220 -12.55 19.87 -6.27
C GLU A 220 -12.86 19.65 -4.78
N VAL A 221 -13.70 18.65 -4.46
CA VAL A 221 -14.09 18.40 -3.05
C VAL A 221 -12.88 17.96 -2.24
N PHE A 222 -12.09 17.01 -2.75
CA PHE A 222 -10.89 16.56 -2.04
C PHE A 222 -9.78 17.63 -2.06
N ASP A 223 -9.64 18.40 -3.13
CA ASP A 223 -8.71 19.53 -3.20
C ASP A 223 -8.98 20.58 -2.11
N ARG A 224 -10.27 20.82 -1.78
CA ARG A 224 -10.66 21.68 -0.67
C ARG A 224 -10.27 21.09 0.69
N ILE A 225 -10.42 19.77 0.86
CA ILE A 225 -9.97 19.06 2.08
C ILE A 225 -8.47 19.23 2.27
N LEU A 226 -7.67 19.03 1.21
CA LEU A 226 -6.22 19.21 1.24
C LEU A 226 -5.79 20.65 1.59
N LYS A 227 -6.61 21.64 1.24
CA LYS A 227 -6.42 23.05 1.61
C LYS A 227 -6.90 23.39 3.02
N GLY A 228 -7.39 22.40 3.78
CA GLY A 228 -7.85 22.56 5.17
C GLY A 228 -9.31 23.01 5.32
N ASP A 229 -10.10 23.00 4.24
CA ASP A 229 -11.54 23.26 4.31
C ASP A 229 -12.27 22.06 4.91
N LYS A 230 -12.48 22.11 6.22
CA LYS A 230 -13.18 21.02 6.94
C LYS A 230 -14.65 20.87 6.49
N SER A 231 -15.29 21.92 5.95
CA SER A 231 -16.67 21.84 5.49
C SER A 231 -16.84 20.92 4.27
N ALA A 232 -15.76 20.71 3.49
CA ALA A 232 -15.77 19.84 2.33
C ALA A 232 -16.07 18.37 2.65
N TRP A 233 -15.85 17.93 3.90
CA TRP A 233 -16.28 16.60 4.34
C TRP A 233 -17.81 16.43 4.33
N SER A 234 -18.59 17.52 4.45
CA SER A 234 -20.05 17.52 4.34
C SER A 234 -20.54 18.03 2.98
N ASP A 235 -19.67 18.09 1.98
CA ASP A 235 -20.10 18.45 0.63
C ASP A 235 -21.17 17.46 0.13
N PRO A 236 -22.25 17.93 -0.54
CA PRO A 236 -23.28 17.03 -1.06
C PRO A 236 -22.72 15.90 -1.91
N GLY A 237 -21.72 16.16 -2.75
CA GLY A 237 -21.06 15.13 -3.57
C GLY A 237 -20.33 14.08 -2.73
N MET A 238 -19.73 14.47 -1.61
CA MET A 238 -19.10 13.53 -0.66
C MET A 238 -20.17 12.64 0.00
N LEU A 239 -21.27 13.22 0.46
CA LEU A 239 -22.37 12.46 1.09
C LEU A 239 -23.02 11.50 0.08
N GLU A 240 -23.22 11.92 -1.17
CA GLU A 240 -23.74 11.07 -2.25
C GLU A 240 -22.77 9.91 -2.56
N ALA A 241 -21.46 10.16 -2.64
CA ALA A 241 -20.46 9.11 -2.85
C ALA A 241 -20.47 8.07 -1.74
N MET A 242 -20.55 8.51 -0.47
CA MET A 242 -20.70 7.60 0.68
C MET A 242 -22.04 6.84 0.63
N GLY A 243 -23.12 7.47 0.18
CA GLY A 243 -24.40 6.81 -0.05
C GLY A 243 -24.29 5.68 -1.06
N LYS A 244 -23.51 5.86 -2.14
CA LYS A 244 -23.23 4.80 -3.13
C LYS A 244 -22.42 3.66 -2.56
N VAL A 245 -21.47 3.91 -1.66
CA VAL A 245 -20.78 2.84 -0.90
C VAL A 245 -21.80 2.01 -0.12
N GLN A 246 -22.70 2.66 0.62
CA GLN A 246 -23.73 1.95 1.39
C GLN A 246 -24.73 1.19 0.50
N GLU A 247 -25.02 1.71 -0.69
CA GLU A 247 -25.86 1.02 -1.67
C GLU A 247 -25.21 -0.29 -2.13
N LEU A 248 -23.90 -0.28 -2.45
CA LEU A 248 -23.14 -1.50 -2.78
C LEU A 248 -23.13 -2.51 -1.62
N VAL A 249 -22.90 -2.04 -0.40
CA VAL A 249 -22.93 -2.90 0.80
C VAL A 249 -24.31 -3.53 0.97
N LYS A 250 -25.40 -2.75 0.87
CA LYS A 250 -26.79 -3.23 0.98
C LYS A 250 -27.16 -4.20 -0.13
N ALA A 251 -26.62 -4.01 -1.34
CA ALA A 251 -26.79 -4.95 -2.46
C ALA A 251 -26.04 -6.27 -2.25
N GLY A 252 -25.21 -6.39 -1.19
CA GLY A 252 -24.39 -7.56 -0.91
C GLY A 252 -23.19 -7.69 -1.85
N ALA A 253 -22.72 -6.57 -2.43
CA ALA A 253 -21.63 -6.55 -3.40
C ALA A 253 -20.34 -7.20 -2.85
N PHE A 254 -20.03 -6.98 -1.58
CA PHE A 254 -18.79 -7.45 -0.95
C PHE A 254 -18.97 -8.76 -0.16
N GLY A 255 -20.20 -9.32 -0.10
CA GLY A 255 -20.52 -10.45 0.74
C GLY A 255 -20.45 -10.11 2.24
N ASP A 256 -20.82 -11.08 3.11
CA ASP A 256 -20.96 -10.82 4.54
C ASP A 256 -19.63 -10.85 5.32
N LYS A 257 -18.54 -11.32 4.70
CA LYS A 257 -17.26 -11.59 5.38
C LYS A 257 -16.12 -10.65 4.95
N PHE A 258 -16.38 -9.61 4.16
CA PHE A 258 -15.33 -8.71 3.68
C PHE A 258 -14.51 -8.10 4.82
N GLY A 259 -15.13 -7.75 5.96
CA GLY A 259 -14.45 -7.22 7.14
C GLY A 259 -13.45 -8.17 7.81
N SER A 260 -13.33 -9.43 7.36
CA SER A 260 -12.32 -10.39 7.82
C SER A 260 -11.29 -10.76 6.74
N VAL A 261 -11.40 -10.19 5.55
CA VAL A 261 -10.46 -10.41 4.45
C VAL A 261 -9.26 -9.48 4.64
N VAL A 262 -8.04 -10.02 4.54
CA VAL A 262 -6.77 -9.32 4.77
C VAL A 262 -6.02 -9.15 3.46
N ALA A 263 -5.66 -7.91 3.11
CA ALA A 263 -4.90 -7.60 1.90
C ALA A 263 -3.44 -8.13 1.99
N ASP A 264 -2.81 -8.02 3.15
CA ASP A 264 -1.41 -8.46 3.36
C ASP A 264 -1.18 -9.97 3.10
N SER A 265 -2.24 -10.77 3.14
CA SER A 265 -2.22 -12.19 2.79
C SER A 265 -2.69 -12.48 1.36
N ASN A 266 -2.90 -11.46 0.53
CA ASN A 266 -3.46 -11.53 -0.83
C ASN A 266 -4.85 -12.22 -0.87
N ALA A 267 -5.59 -12.22 0.25
CA ALA A 267 -6.85 -12.95 0.35
C ALA A 267 -7.93 -12.40 -0.60
N ASP A 268 -7.94 -11.11 -0.86
CA ASP A 268 -8.80 -10.44 -1.83
C ASP A 268 -8.47 -10.87 -3.28
N ALA A 269 -7.20 -10.91 -3.65
CA ALA A 269 -6.75 -11.43 -4.93
C ALA A 269 -7.08 -12.93 -5.08
N ALA A 270 -6.94 -13.72 -3.99
CA ALA A 270 -7.27 -15.13 -3.97
C ALA A 270 -8.77 -15.40 -4.22
N LEU A 271 -9.67 -14.59 -3.68
CA LEU A 271 -11.10 -14.69 -3.97
C LEU A 271 -11.38 -14.51 -5.47
N LEU A 272 -10.68 -13.60 -6.15
CA LEU A 272 -10.85 -13.39 -7.58
C LEU A 272 -10.33 -14.57 -8.41
N HIS A 273 -9.04 -14.93 -8.25
CA HIS A 273 -8.44 -15.96 -9.12
C HIS A 273 -8.99 -17.37 -8.88
N THR A 274 -9.51 -17.67 -7.67
CA THR A 274 -10.17 -18.94 -7.36
C THR A 274 -11.63 -18.99 -7.82
N GLY A 275 -12.15 -17.88 -8.37
CA GLY A 275 -13.53 -17.81 -8.87
C GLY A 275 -14.60 -17.66 -7.79
N LYS A 276 -14.23 -17.33 -6.57
CA LYS A 276 -15.17 -17.00 -5.48
C LYS A 276 -15.73 -15.58 -5.59
N SER A 277 -15.02 -14.71 -6.31
CA SER A 277 -15.46 -13.36 -6.68
C SER A 277 -15.29 -13.16 -8.19
N ALA A 278 -16.07 -12.23 -8.74
CA ALA A 278 -16.01 -11.87 -10.16
C ALA A 278 -15.22 -10.60 -10.41
N MET A 279 -15.13 -9.71 -9.41
CA MET A 279 -14.56 -8.38 -9.52
C MET A 279 -13.69 -8.06 -8.31
N LEU A 280 -12.69 -7.17 -8.51
CA LEU A 280 -11.80 -6.64 -7.47
C LEU A 280 -11.35 -5.24 -7.89
N LEU A 281 -11.49 -4.26 -7.01
CA LEU A 281 -10.85 -2.95 -7.16
C LEU A 281 -9.54 -2.97 -6.38
N GLN A 282 -8.40 -2.82 -7.09
CA GLN A 282 -7.08 -2.91 -6.45
C GLN A 282 -6.01 -2.22 -7.31
N GLY A 283 -4.87 -1.93 -6.72
CA GLY A 283 -3.77 -1.30 -7.45
C GLY A 283 -3.06 -2.24 -8.43
N ALA A 284 -2.34 -1.63 -9.37
CA ALA A 284 -1.60 -2.37 -10.40
C ALA A 284 -0.57 -3.37 -9.85
N TRP A 285 -0.13 -3.21 -8.60
CA TRP A 285 0.78 -4.16 -7.94
C TRP A 285 0.21 -5.57 -7.77
N VAL A 286 -1.12 -5.72 -7.69
CA VAL A 286 -1.77 -7.04 -7.54
C VAL A 286 -1.62 -7.90 -8.79
N TYR A 287 -1.32 -7.31 -9.94
CA TYR A 287 -1.05 -8.08 -11.14
C TYR A 287 0.16 -9.02 -10.95
N GLY A 288 1.23 -8.57 -10.29
CA GLY A 288 2.36 -9.42 -9.93
C GLY A 288 1.98 -10.57 -8.99
N THR A 289 1.03 -10.34 -8.08
CA THR A 289 0.46 -11.41 -7.24
C THR A 289 -0.23 -12.47 -8.11
N PHE A 290 -1.02 -12.09 -9.12
CA PHE A 290 -1.63 -13.06 -10.02
C PHE A 290 -0.60 -13.84 -10.84
N LEU A 291 0.51 -13.21 -11.25
CA LEU A 291 1.60 -13.90 -11.94
C LEU A 291 2.25 -14.97 -11.06
N THR A 292 2.38 -14.71 -9.76
CA THR A 292 3.04 -15.62 -8.80
C THR A 292 2.09 -16.70 -8.30
N ASP A 293 0.89 -16.31 -7.83
CA ASP A 293 -0.02 -17.21 -7.11
C ASP A 293 -0.97 -17.97 -8.04
N ALA A 294 -1.24 -17.42 -9.23
CA ALA A 294 -2.22 -17.97 -10.18
C ALA A 294 -1.78 -17.76 -11.66
N PRO A 295 -0.58 -18.23 -12.07
CA PRO A 295 -0.07 -18.00 -13.42
C PRO A 295 -1.00 -18.53 -14.52
N ASP A 296 -1.70 -19.65 -14.29
CA ASP A 296 -2.64 -20.22 -15.24
C ASP A 296 -3.89 -19.36 -15.42
N PHE A 297 -4.34 -18.66 -14.38
CA PHE A 297 -5.45 -17.72 -14.45
C PHE A 297 -5.11 -16.54 -15.38
N VAL A 298 -3.88 -16.06 -15.36
CA VAL A 298 -3.39 -15.01 -16.27
C VAL A 298 -3.21 -15.56 -17.69
N LYS A 299 -2.43 -16.64 -17.84
CA LYS A 299 -2.07 -17.21 -19.15
C LYS A 299 -3.27 -17.70 -19.95
N SER A 300 -4.32 -18.20 -19.28
CA SER A 300 -5.55 -18.66 -19.94
C SER A 300 -6.47 -17.52 -20.41
N GLY A 301 -6.11 -16.25 -20.15
CA GLY A 301 -6.92 -15.10 -20.52
C GLY A 301 -8.20 -14.93 -19.70
N LYS A 302 -8.28 -15.53 -18.50
CA LYS A 302 -9.42 -15.41 -17.60
C LYS A 302 -9.38 -14.13 -16.76
N LEU A 303 -8.20 -13.57 -16.56
CA LEU A 303 -8.00 -12.28 -15.93
C LEU A 303 -8.31 -11.16 -16.92
N GLY A 304 -9.29 -10.33 -16.59
CA GLY A 304 -9.56 -9.06 -17.26
C GLY A 304 -9.23 -7.88 -16.36
N TRP A 305 -9.13 -6.70 -16.96
CA TRP A 305 -8.96 -5.44 -16.24
C TRP A 305 -9.59 -4.28 -17.00
N GLY A 306 -9.83 -3.18 -16.31
CA GLY A 306 -10.45 -1.98 -16.87
C GLY A 306 -10.48 -0.81 -15.91
N PRO A 307 -10.95 0.37 -16.36
CA PRO A 307 -11.09 1.54 -15.51
C PRO A 307 -12.22 1.34 -14.50
N PHE A 308 -12.22 2.18 -13.46
CA PHE A 308 -13.38 2.27 -12.56
C PHE A 308 -14.61 2.80 -13.32
N PRO A 309 -15.82 2.25 -13.06
CA PRO A 309 -17.04 2.66 -13.74
C PRO A 309 -17.37 4.15 -13.60
N THR A 310 -18.00 4.71 -14.60
CA THR A 310 -18.51 6.10 -14.58
C THR A 310 -19.83 6.19 -13.82
N ILE A 311 -20.20 7.40 -13.39
CA ILE A 311 -21.53 7.70 -12.82
C ILE A 311 -22.28 8.58 -13.81
N GLU A 312 -23.50 8.18 -14.17
CA GLU A 312 -24.34 8.99 -15.07
C GLU A 312 -24.70 10.32 -14.41
N GLY A 313 -24.48 11.41 -15.12
CA GLY A 313 -24.66 12.77 -14.59
C GLY A 313 -23.57 13.22 -13.61
N GLY A 314 -22.58 12.40 -13.35
CA GLY A 314 -21.41 12.75 -12.53
C GLY A 314 -20.49 13.76 -13.20
N LYS A 315 -19.70 14.49 -12.42
CA LYS A 315 -18.85 15.61 -12.88
C LYS A 315 -17.40 15.21 -13.14
N GLY A 316 -16.96 14.05 -12.63
CA GLY A 316 -15.58 13.58 -12.74
C GLY A 316 -15.21 13.15 -14.15
N ASP A 317 -13.96 13.40 -14.53
CA ASP A 317 -13.43 12.93 -15.81
C ASP A 317 -13.16 11.41 -15.72
N PRO A 318 -13.65 10.59 -16.68
CA PRO A 318 -13.43 9.13 -16.65
C PRO A 318 -11.96 8.72 -16.68
N SER A 319 -11.06 9.58 -17.16
CA SER A 319 -9.63 9.34 -17.20
C SER A 319 -8.90 9.64 -15.90
N ASN A 320 -9.57 10.24 -14.90
CA ASN A 320 -8.97 10.47 -13.59
C ASN A 320 -8.63 9.15 -12.92
N VAL A 321 -7.47 9.09 -12.30
CA VAL A 321 -6.90 7.89 -11.67
C VAL A 321 -6.54 8.18 -10.22
N TYR A 322 -6.75 7.20 -9.37
CA TYR A 322 -6.31 7.18 -7.98
C TYR A 322 -5.24 6.12 -7.78
N GLY A 323 -4.39 6.32 -6.80
CA GLY A 323 -3.34 5.37 -6.45
C GLY A 323 -2.05 6.04 -5.99
N ASN A 324 -0.96 5.32 -6.14
CA ASN A 324 0.36 5.82 -5.80
C ASN A 324 1.17 6.05 -7.07
N PRO A 325 1.76 7.24 -7.29
CA PRO A 325 2.65 7.45 -8.43
C PRO A 325 3.87 6.52 -8.38
N ALA A 326 4.34 6.18 -7.16
CA ALA A 326 5.31 5.14 -6.83
C ALA A 326 5.27 4.90 -5.32
N ASN A 327 6.04 3.92 -4.82
CA ASN A 327 6.58 3.97 -3.46
C ASN A 327 7.99 4.56 -3.49
N PHE A 328 8.53 4.91 -2.34
CA PHE A 328 9.73 5.73 -2.24
C PHE A 328 10.74 5.16 -1.26
N TRP A 329 12.01 5.52 -1.45
CA TRP A 329 13.05 5.44 -0.45
C TRP A 329 13.35 6.83 0.10
N SER A 330 13.30 6.97 1.41
CA SER A 330 13.90 8.08 2.15
C SER A 330 15.13 7.59 2.91
N VAL A 331 16.10 8.46 3.13
CA VAL A 331 17.31 8.14 3.91
C VAL A 331 17.17 8.71 5.32
N SER A 332 17.31 7.85 6.33
CA SER A 332 17.17 8.22 7.74
C SER A 332 18.24 9.24 8.17
N ALA A 333 17.81 10.32 8.81
CA ALA A 333 18.71 11.28 9.42
C ALA A 333 19.43 10.74 10.68
N ALA A 334 18.89 9.66 11.29
CA ALA A 334 19.50 8.99 12.44
C ALA A 334 20.63 8.02 12.06
N ALA A 335 20.77 7.66 10.76
CA ALA A 335 21.85 6.81 10.29
C ALA A 335 23.19 7.56 10.29
N SER A 336 24.32 6.85 10.45
CA SER A 336 25.63 7.47 10.39
C SER A 336 25.94 8.04 8.98
N PRO A 337 26.83 9.03 8.85
CA PRO A 337 27.22 9.58 7.55
C PRO A 337 27.70 8.50 6.56
N GLU A 338 28.41 7.48 7.05
CA GLU A 338 28.90 6.36 6.24
C GLU A 338 27.76 5.48 5.74
N GLN A 339 26.76 5.21 6.59
CA GLN A 339 25.56 4.45 6.22
C GLN A 339 24.70 5.23 5.23
N GLN A 340 24.51 6.54 5.45
CA GLN A 340 23.78 7.41 4.51
C GLN A 340 24.49 7.42 3.15
N LYS A 341 25.82 7.57 3.13
CA LYS A 341 26.60 7.54 1.90
C LYS A 341 26.43 6.19 1.15
N ALA A 342 26.55 5.07 1.85
CA ALA A 342 26.41 3.75 1.25
C ALA A 342 25.00 3.54 0.66
N ALA A 343 23.96 4.01 1.36
CA ALA A 343 22.58 3.96 0.87
C ALA A 343 22.38 4.86 -0.37
N ILE A 344 22.92 6.07 -0.37
CA ILE A 344 22.83 6.98 -1.52
C ILE A 344 23.60 6.43 -2.73
N ASP A 345 24.77 5.83 -2.52
CA ASP A 345 25.52 5.15 -3.58
C ASP A 345 24.70 4.00 -4.21
N TYR A 346 23.98 3.20 -3.38
CA TYR A 346 23.04 2.19 -3.84
C TYR A 346 21.90 2.81 -4.66
N LEU A 347 21.27 3.86 -4.16
CA LEU A 347 20.18 4.55 -4.86
C LEU A 347 20.62 5.01 -6.27
N ASN A 348 21.80 5.62 -6.38
CA ASN A 348 22.30 6.11 -7.66
C ASN A 348 22.69 5.00 -8.65
N LYS A 349 23.30 3.92 -8.17
CA LYS A 349 23.93 2.92 -9.05
C LYS A 349 23.05 1.69 -9.32
N ALA A 350 22.25 1.27 -8.33
CA ALA A 350 21.49 0.03 -8.43
C ALA A 350 20.00 0.28 -8.79
N MET A 351 19.40 1.36 -8.24
CA MET A 351 17.98 1.63 -8.50
C MET A 351 17.74 2.03 -9.94
N PHE A 352 16.77 1.39 -10.57
CA PHE A 352 16.39 1.62 -11.97
C PHE A 352 17.54 1.56 -12.97
N ASN A 353 18.58 0.77 -12.69
CA ASN A 353 19.52 0.34 -13.71
C ASN A 353 18.83 -0.65 -14.67
N GLU A 354 19.48 -1.04 -15.74
CA GLU A 354 18.89 -1.90 -16.78
C GLU A 354 18.34 -3.22 -16.23
N SER A 355 19.09 -3.87 -15.33
CA SER A 355 18.66 -5.12 -14.68
C SER A 355 17.42 -4.90 -13.81
N TYR A 356 17.40 -3.83 -13.00
CA TYR A 356 16.27 -3.52 -12.14
C TYR A 356 14.99 -3.28 -12.94
N VAL A 357 15.08 -2.50 -14.02
CA VAL A 357 13.94 -2.21 -14.91
C VAL A 357 13.48 -3.48 -15.63
N THR A 358 14.39 -4.34 -16.07
CA THR A 358 14.06 -5.61 -16.70
C THR A 358 13.32 -6.54 -15.75
N ASP A 359 13.78 -6.63 -14.50
CA ASP A 359 13.11 -7.42 -13.45
C ASP A 359 11.71 -6.87 -13.15
N LEU A 360 11.54 -5.53 -13.04
CA LEU A 360 10.21 -4.93 -12.86
C LEU A 360 9.24 -5.30 -14.00
N VAL A 361 9.68 -5.20 -15.25
CA VAL A 361 8.84 -5.57 -16.41
C VAL A 361 8.44 -7.05 -16.34
N LYS A 362 9.39 -7.92 -16.00
CA LYS A 362 9.14 -9.37 -15.83
C LYS A 362 8.14 -9.65 -14.70
N ASP A 363 8.22 -8.91 -13.60
CA ASP A 363 7.31 -9.01 -12.46
C ASP A 363 5.93 -8.35 -12.73
N GLY A 364 5.70 -7.82 -13.95
CA GLY A 364 4.45 -7.16 -14.32
C GLY A 364 4.27 -5.76 -13.72
N MET A 365 5.37 -5.10 -13.40
CA MET A 365 5.40 -3.77 -12.77
C MET A 365 5.78 -2.71 -13.80
N VAL A 366 5.08 -1.56 -13.82
CA VAL A 366 5.35 -0.43 -14.72
C VAL A 366 6.49 0.43 -14.15
N PRO A 367 7.73 0.35 -14.67
CA PRO A 367 8.83 1.17 -14.15
C PRO A 367 8.53 2.66 -14.30
N VAL A 368 8.99 3.45 -13.33
CA VAL A 368 8.79 4.91 -13.33
C VAL A 368 9.97 5.66 -14.00
N THR A 369 10.55 5.05 -15.03
CA THR A 369 11.66 5.62 -15.80
C THR A 369 11.20 6.26 -17.10
N ASN A 370 11.96 7.25 -17.58
CA ASN A 370 11.66 7.99 -18.81
C ASN A 370 11.61 7.11 -20.07
N ASP A 371 12.25 5.92 -20.02
CA ASP A 371 12.40 4.98 -21.13
C ASP A 371 11.64 3.66 -20.91
N ALA A 372 10.61 3.64 -20.04
CA ALA A 372 9.91 2.42 -19.67
C ALA A 372 9.08 1.81 -20.82
N ALA A 373 8.29 2.63 -21.54
CA ALA A 373 7.31 2.14 -22.51
C ALA A 373 7.89 1.22 -23.61
N PRO A 374 9.06 1.52 -24.25
CA PRO A 374 9.64 0.61 -25.22
C PRO A 374 10.02 -0.77 -24.69
N LYS A 375 10.25 -0.89 -23.38
CA LYS A 375 10.68 -2.13 -22.72
C LYS A 375 9.55 -3.13 -22.49
N PHE A 376 8.29 -2.72 -22.66
CA PHE A 376 7.14 -3.62 -22.56
C PHE A 376 6.99 -4.50 -23.80
N LYS A 377 7.44 -4.00 -24.97
CA LYS A 377 7.25 -4.66 -26.24
C LYS A 377 7.89 -6.05 -26.28
N GLY A 378 7.07 -7.06 -26.59
CA GLY A 378 7.50 -8.45 -26.66
C GLY A 378 7.64 -9.15 -25.31
N SER A 379 7.35 -8.47 -24.20
CA SER A 379 7.25 -9.15 -22.89
C SER A 379 5.94 -9.91 -22.77
N ASP A 380 5.91 -10.96 -21.94
CA ASP A 380 4.69 -11.72 -21.65
C ASP A 380 3.61 -10.84 -20.99
N GLN A 381 4.02 -9.69 -20.42
CA GLN A 381 3.18 -8.76 -19.68
C GLN A 381 2.79 -7.52 -20.49
N GLU A 382 3.17 -7.43 -21.76
CA GLU A 382 3.03 -6.23 -22.61
C GLU A 382 1.63 -5.59 -22.53
N LYS A 383 0.58 -6.41 -22.61
CA LYS A 383 -0.80 -5.90 -22.62
C LYS A 383 -1.17 -5.20 -21.31
N PHE A 384 -0.82 -5.77 -20.18
CA PHE A 384 -1.13 -5.18 -18.88
C PHE A 384 -0.24 -3.97 -18.62
N LEU A 385 1.05 -4.07 -18.86
CA LEU A 385 2.01 -2.98 -18.65
C LEU A 385 1.66 -1.75 -19.49
N THR A 386 1.33 -1.97 -20.77
CA THR A 386 0.89 -0.88 -21.65
C THR A 386 -0.40 -0.25 -21.13
N TYR A 387 -1.40 -1.07 -20.72
CA TYR A 387 -2.63 -0.55 -20.18
C TYR A 387 -2.41 0.31 -18.91
N ALA A 388 -1.66 -0.19 -17.93
CA ALA A 388 -1.40 0.53 -16.69
C ALA A 388 -0.54 1.79 -16.90
N TYR A 389 0.42 1.72 -17.84
CA TYR A 389 1.21 2.88 -18.26
C TYR A 389 0.33 3.95 -18.90
N ASP A 390 -0.48 3.58 -19.91
CA ASP A 390 -1.36 4.50 -20.61
C ASP A 390 -2.39 5.12 -19.68
N MET A 391 -2.95 4.33 -18.76
CA MET A 391 -3.86 4.80 -17.72
C MET A 391 -3.21 5.90 -16.87
N THR A 392 -1.94 5.74 -16.50
CA THR A 392 -1.20 6.72 -15.71
C THR A 392 -0.79 7.94 -16.53
N ALA A 393 -0.26 7.71 -17.75
CA ALA A 393 0.28 8.75 -18.60
C ALA A 393 -0.81 9.68 -19.19
N ASN A 394 -2.00 9.12 -19.44
CA ASN A 394 -3.13 9.85 -20.02
C ASN A 394 -4.16 10.31 -18.96
N ALA A 395 -3.89 10.07 -17.68
CA ALA A 395 -4.76 10.56 -16.61
C ALA A 395 -4.82 12.08 -16.65
N LYS A 396 -6.04 12.63 -16.70
CA LYS A 396 -6.23 14.08 -16.61
C LYS A 396 -5.90 14.60 -15.21
N ASN A 397 -6.16 13.77 -14.19
CA ASN A 397 -5.70 13.94 -12.82
C ASN A 397 -5.28 12.59 -12.27
N PHE A 398 -4.06 12.50 -11.73
CA PHE A 398 -3.59 11.37 -10.93
C PHE A 398 -3.58 11.80 -9.46
N GLN A 399 -4.59 11.36 -8.72
CA GLN A 399 -4.73 11.69 -7.30
C GLN A 399 -3.99 10.68 -6.44
N LEU A 400 -3.06 11.17 -5.63
CA LEU A 400 -2.44 10.36 -4.57
C LEU A 400 -3.51 9.87 -3.58
N SER A 401 -3.42 8.61 -3.17
CA SER A 401 -4.34 8.01 -2.20
C SER A 401 -4.48 8.90 -0.95
N TRP A 402 -5.70 9.06 -0.48
CA TRP A 402 -6.03 10.05 0.54
C TRP A 402 -5.35 9.78 1.88
N ASP A 403 -5.17 8.51 2.24
CA ASP A 403 -4.47 8.13 3.47
C ASP A 403 -2.99 8.53 3.47
N GLN A 404 -2.43 8.78 2.30
CA GLN A 404 -1.06 9.27 2.12
C GLN A 404 -1.02 10.79 1.94
N SER A 405 -2.05 11.37 1.31
CA SER A 405 -2.15 12.81 1.08
C SER A 405 -2.39 13.60 2.36
N LEU A 406 -3.13 13.03 3.31
CA LEU A 406 -3.52 13.65 4.57
C LEU A 406 -2.44 13.47 5.67
N SER A 407 -2.54 14.23 6.74
CA SER A 407 -1.71 14.03 7.93
C SER A 407 -1.95 12.66 8.56
N ALA A 408 -1.01 12.15 9.34
CA ALA A 408 -1.14 10.84 9.99
C ALA A 408 -2.40 10.72 10.85
N ALA A 409 -2.78 11.78 11.57
CA ALA A 409 -3.99 11.80 12.40
C ALA A 409 -5.27 11.75 11.55
N GLN A 410 -5.33 12.53 10.47
CA GLN A 410 -6.44 12.53 9.55
C GLN A 410 -6.57 11.19 8.81
N SER A 411 -5.46 10.60 8.35
CA SER A 411 -5.43 9.31 7.68
C SER A 411 -5.95 8.18 8.56
N GLN A 412 -5.52 8.14 9.83
CA GLN A 412 -6.01 7.14 10.78
C GLN A 412 -7.52 7.29 11.06
N ALA A 413 -7.98 8.53 11.24
CA ALA A 413 -9.40 8.83 11.44
C ALA A 413 -10.23 8.47 10.19
N LEU A 414 -9.73 8.81 9.00
CA LEU A 414 -10.32 8.49 7.70
C LEU A 414 -10.59 6.98 7.59
N LEU A 415 -9.56 6.16 7.74
CA LEU A 415 -9.66 4.72 7.58
C LEU A 415 -10.58 4.09 8.63
N ASN A 416 -10.47 4.48 9.90
CA ASN A 416 -11.32 3.96 10.96
C ASN A 416 -12.80 4.28 10.75
N ASN A 417 -13.13 5.52 10.38
CA ASN A 417 -14.51 5.94 10.12
C ASN A 417 -15.05 5.27 8.84
N LEU A 418 -14.21 5.09 7.82
CA LEU A 418 -14.60 4.41 6.59
C LEU A 418 -14.98 2.95 6.85
N GLY A 419 -14.18 2.22 7.65
CA GLY A 419 -14.54 0.87 8.08
C GLY A 419 -15.91 0.81 8.81
N GLN A 420 -16.24 1.81 9.64
CA GLN A 420 -17.57 1.87 10.27
C GLN A 420 -18.68 2.14 9.25
N LEU A 421 -18.42 2.96 8.22
CA LEU A 421 -19.36 3.23 7.12
C LEU A 421 -19.65 1.96 6.31
N PHE A 422 -18.62 1.20 5.91
CA PHE A 422 -18.76 -0.07 5.19
C PHE A 422 -19.47 -1.14 6.02
N LEU A 423 -19.24 -1.19 7.32
CA LEU A 423 -19.95 -2.09 8.22
C LEU A 423 -21.40 -1.64 8.55
N GLY A 424 -21.87 -0.53 7.97
CA GLY A 424 -23.20 0.02 8.22
C GLY A 424 -23.41 0.55 9.63
N ARG A 425 -22.33 0.80 10.38
CA ARG A 425 -22.36 1.30 11.77
C ARG A 425 -22.29 2.81 11.87
N GLN A 426 -22.06 3.49 10.75
CA GLN A 426 -21.98 4.95 10.64
C GLN A 426 -22.72 5.42 9.38
N THR A 427 -23.41 6.58 9.47
CA THR A 427 -24.04 7.23 8.32
C THR A 427 -23.04 8.13 7.61
N PRO A 428 -23.30 8.55 6.33
CA PRO A 428 -22.50 9.55 5.63
C PRO A 428 -22.30 10.83 6.44
N GLU A 429 -23.36 11.35 7.06
CA GLU A 429 -23.32 12.58 7.88
C GLU A 429 -22.51 12.35 9.16
N GLY A 430 -22.62 11.15 9.77
CA GLY A 430 -21.83 10.76 10.94
C GLY A 430 -20.34 10.70 10.62
N TYR A 431 -19.98 10.14 9.47
CA TYR A 431 -18.62 10.13 8.96
C TYR A 431 -18.09 11.55 8.73
N ALA A 432 -18.84 12.38 8.00
CA ALA A 432 -18.48 13.77 7.73
C ALA A 432 -18.20 14.55 9.01
N LYS A 433 -19.10 14.45 10.01
CA LYS A 433 -18.92 15.08 11.31
C LYS A 433 -17.68 14.59 12.05
N ALA A 434 -17.39 13.29 12.00
CA ALA A 434 -16.20 12.72 12.63
C ALA A 434 -14.92 13.25 11.98
N MET A 435 -14.87 13.35 10.64
CA MET A 435 -13.72 13.90 9.93
C MET A 435 -13.52 15.39 10.16
N GLN A 436 -14.59 16.18 10.26
CA GLN A 436 -14.51 17.60 10.59
C GLN A 436 -13.93 17.87 12.00
N ALA A 437 -14.10 16.92 12.92
CA ALA A 437 -13.59 17.05 14.28
C ALA A 437 -12.09 16.75 14.40
N VAL A 438 -11.45 16.16 13.40
CA VAL A 438 -10.01 15.85 13.41
C VAL A 438 -9.22 17.16 13.26
N GLN A 439 -8.18 17.31 14.12
CA GLN A 439 -7.28 18.48 14.13
C GLN A 439 -6.13 18.30 13.14
#